data_0eae7786118cf1217e502aaf76bd93d0
#
_entry.id   0eae7786118cf1217e502aaf76bd93d0
#
_cell.length_a   1.000
_cell.length_b   1.000
_cell.length_c   1.000
_cell.angle_alpha   90.00
_cell.angle_beta   90.00
_cell.angle_gamma   90.00
#
_symmetry.space_group_name_H-M   'P 1'
#
loop_
_entity.id
_entity.type
_entity.pdbx_description
1 polymer ?
#
loop_
_entity_poly.entity_id
_entity_poly.type
_entity_poly.pdbx_seq_one_letter_code
_entity_poly.pdbx_strand_id
1 'polypeptide(L)'
;MAPSEPKKTFRARLAEKLAASRFFTFSALIHAVILFLVGGVVLFKHYAELPDFTAPTGRLVTDEGRVEAPPEQRPDFTEQIYLPPAPQITAPKLNAITTTNVSTLPIEVAEAAPIVKAPVVDAINKVPANVTPGRPRGVTGPLPATMSARIGGARGRAMVLNGGKWESEAAVLRGLRWLVKVQNRDGSWGGSGQSGAMTGFALLSFLGHGETPVSPEFGPAVQKALVWLTQNGTKFDGRLSMKTEFDSSGVYAHAIAAYALGEYYTMTKDERVIDLLKQAVGYIVDGQAPDGSWAYGYAKNRPGHVSPGDTSISGWQIQALKATHLTGLNIPGVDQALDNAMVDLKRVQCPNGGFGYKGPDDNRFSLTGVGVLCTYLWTQKKDKSVMDGIDCLMAGTEKEYPVLYQGEKADLYAWYYDTQACLMVGGDAWTKWNTMFQTEITNAQAPDGSWPPMRSAPPAVGAFQTESGGGGVLYRTNLCILMLEVYYRYLPTTK
;
A
#
# COMPACT_ATOMS: atom_id res chain seq x y z
N MET A 1 65.49 -4.60 -60.44
CA MET A 1 64.05 -4.35 -60.29
C MET A 1 63.47 -5.66 -59.79
N ALA A 2 63.06 -5.70 -58.51
CA ALA A 2 62.36 -6.83 -57.94
C ALA A 2 60.87 -6.73 -58.31
N PRO A 3 60.17 -7.84 -58.63
CA PRO A 3 58.73 -7.80 -58.98
C PRO A 3 57.91 -7.47 -57.79
N SER A 4 56.98 -6.51 -57.96
CA SER A 4 56.04 -6.11 -56.94
C SER A 4 55.02 -7.22 -56.70
N GLU A 5 54.85 -7.68 -55.47
CA GLU A 5 53.83 -8.62 -55.09
C GLU A 5 52.41 -8.06 -55.40
N PRO A 6 51.50 -8.90 -55.91
CA PRO A 6 50.14 -8.46 -56.21
C PRO A 6 49.37 -8.13 -54.92
N LYS A 7 48.77 -6.93 -54.85
CA LYS A 7 47.93 -6.50 -53.74
C LYS A 7 46.72 -7.43 -53.60
N LYS A 8 46.69 -8.21 -52.51
CA LYS A 8 45.53 -9.09 -52.15
C LYS A 8 44.23 -8.29 -52.17
N THR A 9 43.20 -8.82 -52.79
CA THR A 9 41.87 -8.21 -52.82
C THR A 9 41.26 -8.14 -51.43
N PHE A 10 40.31 -7.22 -51.20
CA PHE A 10 39.63 -7.08 -49.92
C PHE A 10 38.99 -8.40 -49.43
N ARG A 11 38.41 -9.19 -50.36
CA ARG A 11 37.84 -10.52 -50.06
C ARG A 11 38.90 -11.51 -49.56
N ALA A 12 40.11 -11.51 -50.15
CA ALA A 12 41.21 -12.37 -49.71
C ALA A 12 41.71 -11.99 -48.29
N ARG A 13 41.81 -10.70 -47.96
CA ARG A 13 42.21 -10.22 -46.61
C ARG A 13 41.13 -10.53 -45.59
N LEU A 14 39.83 -10.45 -45.93
CA LEU A 14 38.72 -10.78 -45.05
C LEU A 14 38.67 -12.29 -44.80
N ALA A 15 38.86 -13.13 -45.80
CA ALA A 15 38.91 -14.59 -45.65
C ALA A 15 40.10 -15.03 -44.80
N GLU A 16 41.26 -14.37 -44.91
CA GLU A 16 42.46 -14.67 -44.12
C GLU A 16 42.25 -14.25 -42.62
N LYS A 17 41.59 -13.10 -42.37
CA LYS A 17 41.19 -12.69 -41.01
C LYS A 17 40.15 -13.61 -40.39
N LEU A 18 39.15 -14.02 -41.17
CA LEU A 18 38.14 -14.97 -40.71
C LEU A 18 38.73 -16.36 -40.44
N ALA A 19 39.66 -16.84 -41.27
CA ALA A 19 40.37 -18.10 -41.04
C ALA A 19 41.29 -18.05 -39.81
N ALA A 20 41.91 -16.91 -39.53
CA ALA A 20 42.74 -16.70 -38.32
C ALA A 20 41.86 -16.58 -37.07
N SER A 21 40.64 -16.07 -37.17
CA SER A 21 39.68 -15.89 -36.05
C SER A 21 38.72 -17.08 -35.85
N ARG A 22 38.86 -18.15 -36.67
CA ARG A 22 37.91 -19.30 -36.63
C ARG A 22 37.72 -19.90 -35.23
N PHE A 23 38.74 -19.96 -34.40
CA PHE A 23 38.65 -20.44 -33.03
C PHE A 23 37.87 -19.47 -32.15
N PHE A 24 38.04 -18.17 -32.33
CA PHE A 24 37.33 -17.15 -31.60
C PHE A 24 35.86 -17.10 -32.02
N THR A 25 35.57 -17.15 -33.32
CA THR A 25 34.17 -17.21 -33.83
C THR A 25 33.48 -18.50 -33.42
N PHE A 26 34.16 -19.64 -33.41
CA PHE A 26 33.58 -20.90 -32.93
C PHE A 26 33.31 -20.87 -31.41
N SER A 27 34.26 -20.34 -30.63
CA SER A 27 34.10 -20.13 -29.19
C SER A 27 32.94 -19.16 -28.88
N ALA A 28 32.86 -18.03 -29.58
CA ALA A 28 31.78 -17.06 -29.40
C ALA A 28 30.42 -17.67 -29.77
N LEU A 29 30.34 -18.48 -30.82
CA LEU A 29 29.11 -19.18 -31.21
C LEU A 29 28.68 -20.20 -30.17
N ILE A 30 29.61 -20.99 -29.62
CA ILE A 30 29.35 -21.95 -28.56
C ILE A 30 28.82 -21.23 -27.31
N HIS A 31 29.46 -20.12 -26.90
CA HIS A 31 29.00 -19.35 -25.75
C HIS A 31 27.61 -18.71 -25.98
N ALA A 32 27.33 -18.22 -27.20
CA ALA A 32 26.03 -17.69 -27.56
C ALA A 32 24.94 -18.79 -27.52
N VAL A 33 25.23 -20.00 -27.99
CA VAL A 33 24.31 -21.15 -27.94
C VAL A 33 24.08 -21.58 -26.47
N ILE A 34 25.14 -21.65 -25.65
CA ILE A 34 25.01 -21.97 -24.23
C ILE A 34 24.17 -20.90 -23.50
N LEU A 35 24.42 -19.62 -23.75
CA LEU A 35 23.65 -18.52 -23.18
C LEU A 35 22.18 -18.57 -23.64
N PHE A 36 21.93 -18.92 -24.90
CA PHE A 36 20.59 -19.06 -25.42
C PHE A 36 19.83 -20.26 -24.80
N LEU A 37 20.51 -21.42 -24.71
CA LEU A 37 19.92 -22.63 -24.13
C LEU A 37 19.72 -22.48 -22.61
N VAL A 38 20.71 -21.99 -21.88
CA VAL A 38 20.61 -21.80 -20.42
C VAL A 38 19.73 -20.62 -20.08
N GLY A 39 19.89 -19.48 -20.77
CA GLY A 39 19.06 -18.30 -20.57
C GLY A 39 17.62 -18.53 -21.03
N GLY A 40 17.40 -19.25 -22.13
CA GLY A 40 16.08 -19.65 -22.60
C GLY A 40 15.37 -20.54 -21.60
N VAL A 41 16.05 -21.57 -21.07
CA VAL A 41 15.46 -22.47 -20.05
C VAL A 41 15.11 -21.70 -18.78
N VAL A 42 15.97 -20.78 -18.34
CA VAL A 42 15.69 -19.95 -17.15
C VAL A 42 14.51 -19.00 -17.42
N LEU A 43 14.47 -18.34 -18.57
CA LEU A 43 13.38 -17.44 -18.95
C LEU A 43 12.06 -18.20 -19.14
N PHE A 44 12.05 -19.29 -19.88
CA PHE A 44 10.82 -20.07 -20.12
C PHE A 44 10.30 -20.73 -18.86
N LYS A 45 11.17 -21.24 -17.99
CA LYS A 45 10.77 -21.77 -16.69
C LYS A 45 10.16 -20.70 -15.80
N HIS A 46 10.74 -19.51 -15.82
CA HIS A 46 10.23 -18.37 -15.04
C HIS A 46 8.90 -17.84 -15.57
N TYR A 47 8.70 -17.81 -16.91
CA TYR A 47 7.43 -17.37 -17.52
C TYR A 47 6.34 -18.44 -17.47
N ALA A 48 6.67 -19.73 -17.47
CA ALA A 48 5.69 -20.81 -17.35
C ALA A 48 5.10 -20.96 -15.93
N GLU A 49 5.80 -20.45 -14.91
CA GLU A 49 5.36 -20.48 -13.51
C GLU A 49 4.66 -19.19 -13.05
N LEU A 50 4.52 -18.18 -13.91
CA LEU A 50 3.75 -16.97 -13.57
C LEU A 50 2.26 -17.26 -13.68
N PRO A 51 1.47 -17.17 -12.60
CA PRO A 51 0.03 -17.33 -12.68
C PRO A 51 -0.57 -16.24 -13.57
N ASP A 52 -1.51 -16.62 -14.42
CA ASP A 52 -2.27 -15.68 -15.24
C ASP A 52 -3.21 -14.86 -14.36
N PHE A 53 -2.81 -13.65 -14.00
CA PHE A 53 -3.60 -12.73 -13.19
C PHE A 53 -4.79 -12.10 -13.93
N THR A 54 -5.02 -12.46 -15.19
CA THR A 54 -6.10 -11.89 -16.00
C THR A 54 -7.38 -12.72 -15.99
N ALA A 55 -7.41 -13.89 -15.33
CA ALA A 55 -8.59 -14.74 -15.26
C ALA A 55 -9.59 -14.25 -14.18
N PRO A 56 -10.81 -13.86 -14.54
CA PRO A 56 -11.79 -13.30 -13.60
C PRO A 56 -12.34 -14.31 -12.59
N THR A 57 -12.09 -15.61 -12.73
CA THR A 57 -12.68 -16.68 -11.89
C THR A 57 -11.85 -17.97 -11.87
N GLY A 58 -10.53 -17.86 -11.81
CA GLY A 58 -9.65 -19.02 -11.77
C GLY A 58 -9.60 -19.72 -10.42
N ARG A 59 -10.42 -20.74 -10.20
CA ARG A 59 -10.16 -21.75 -9.19
C ARG A 59 -9.02 -22.62 -9.73
N LEU A 60 -7.81 -22.51 -9.14
CA LEU A 60 -6.73 -23.44 -9.45
C LEU A 60 -7.12 -24.83 -8.95
N VAL A 61 -7.53 -25.69 -9.87
CA VAL A 61 -7.65 -27.12 -9.61
C VAL A 61 -6.31 -27.73 -9.99
N THR A 62 -5.45 -27.98 -9.01
CA THR A 62 -4.33 -28.91 -9.20
C THR A 62 -4.88 -30.33 -9.01
N ASP A 63 -4.79 -31.11 -10.03
CA ASP A 63 -5.28 -32.50 -10.09
C ASP A 63 -4.22 -33.43 -9.48
N GLU A 64 -3.98 -33.35 -8.16
CA GLU A 64 -3.31 -34.39 -7.38
C GLU A 64 -3.61 -34.21 -5.88
N GLY A 65 -4.37 -35.12 -5.32
CA GLY A 65 -4.54 -35.26 -3.89
C GLY A 65 -5.93 -35.02 -3.34
N ARG A 66 -6.91 -35.80 -3.80
CA ARG A 66 -8.21 -35.90 -3.14
C ARG A 66 -8.04 -36.60 -1.80
N VAL A 67 -7.88 -35.85 -0.71
CA VAL A 67 -8.07 -36.36 0.65
C VAL A 67 -9.55 -36.14 0.96
N GLU A 68 -10.30 -37.23 1.12
CA GLU A 68 -11.67 -37.20 1.62
C GLU A 68 -11.66 -36.71 3.06
N ALA A 69 -12.31 -35.57 3.27
CA ALA A 69 -12.57 -35.06 4.62
C ALA A 69 -13.70 -35.86 5.26
N PRO A 70 -13.62 -36.14 6.58
CA PRO A 70 -14.70 -36.80 7.31
C PRO A 70 -15.97 -35.97 7.26
N PRO A 71 -17.17 -36.60 7.35
CA PRO A 71 -18.44 -35.90 7.30
C PRO A 71 -18.60 -34.96 8.52
N GLU A 72 -18.67 -33.68 8.28
CA GLU A 72 -19.01 -32.66 9.27
C GLU A 72 -20.47 -32.81 9.70
N GLN A 73 -20.71 -33.11 10.98
CA GLN A 73 -22.01 -33.00 11.60
C GLN A 73 -22.38 -31.52 11.73
N ARG A 74 -23.34 -31.08 10.93
CA ARG A 74 -23.92 -29.74 11.05
C ARG A 74 -24.87 -29.70 12.27
N PRO A 75 -24.72 -28.73 13.19
CA PRO A 75 -25.78 -28.48 14.16
C PRO A 75 -26.98 -27.85 13.47
N ASP A 76 -28.14 -28.39 13.78
CA ASP A 76 -29.45 -28.02 13.27
C ASP A 76 -29.90 -26.74 13.99
N PHE A 77 -29.85 -25.58 13.33
CA PHE A 77 -30.44 -24.34 13.82
C PHE A 77 -31.68 -24.05 13.02
N THR A 78 -32.80 -24.62 13.47
CA THR A 78 -34.17 -24.18 13.09
C THR A 78 -34.57 -22.98 13.92
N GLU A 79 -34.15 -21.78 13.55
CA GLU A 79 -34.85 -20.55 13.89
C GLU A 79 -35.53 -20.00 12.64
N GLN A 80 -36.86 -19.96 12.70
CA GLN A 80 -37.71 -19.44 11.64
C GLN A 80 -37.54 -17.94 11.52
N ILE A 81 -36.77 -17.50 10.51
CA ILE A 81 -36.74 -16.11 10.11
C ILE A 81 -37.97 -15.85 9.24
N TYR A 82 -38.89 -15.03 9.75
CA TYR A 82 -40.05 -14.55 9.02
C TYR A 82 -39.60 -13.59 7.91
N LEU A 83 -39.59 -14.07 6.67
CA LEU A 83 -39.42 -13.22 5.50
C LEU A 83 -40.78 -12.79 4.99
N PRO A 84 -41.01 -11.48 4.75
CA PRO A 84 -42.25 -11.04 4.09
C PRO A 84 -42.29 -11.57 2.65
N PRO A 85 -43.46 -11.91 2.10
CA PRO A 85 -43.60 -12.47 0.78
C PRO A 85 -43.08 -11.51 -0.29
N ALA A 86 -42.22 -12.00 -1.19
CA ALA A 86 -41.72 -11.25 -2.33
C ALA A 86 -42.86 -10.87 -3.27
N PRO A 87 -42.85 -9.67 -3.89
CA PRO A 87 -43.88 -9.29 -4.85
C PRO A 87 -43.79 -10.22 -6.07
N GLN A 88 -44.89 -10.81 -6.44
CA GLN A 88 -45.00 -11.66 -7.63
C GLN A 88 -44.87 -10.79 -8.90
N ILE A 89 -43.74 -10.92 -9.56
CA ILE A 89 -43.57 -10.38 -10.91
C ILE A 89 -44.09 -11.44 -11.88
N THR A 90 -45.26 -11.21 -12.48
CA THR A 90 -45.79 -12.03 -13.56
C THR A 90 -44.95 -11.84 -14.81
N ALA A 91 -44.26 -12.88 -15.21
CA ALA A 91 -43.48 -12.89 -16.45
C ALA A 91 -44.46 -12.76 -17.65
N PRO A 92 -44.18 -11.89 -18.63
CA PRO A 92 -44.97 -11.86 -19.88
C PRO A 92 -44.75 -13.13 -20.67
N LYS A 93 -45.88 -13.74 -21.13
CA LYS A 93 -45.83 -14.91 -22.00
C LYS A 93 -45.14 -14.55 -23.31
N LEU A 94 -44.02 -15.20 -23.60
CA LEU A 94 -43.38 -15.19 -24.92
C LEU A 94 -44.24 -16.01 -25.87
N ASN A 95 -44.93 -15.34 -26.79
CA ASN A 95 -45.51 -16.00 -27.95
C ASN A 95 -44.42 -16.31 -28.95
N ALA A 96 -44.34 -17.56 -29.39
CA ALA A 96 -43.43 -18.00 -30.44
C ALA A 96 -43.69 -17.21 -31.72
N ILE A 97 -42.68 -16.47 -32.18
CA ILE A 97 -42.69 -15.81 -33.49
C ILE A 97 -42.11 -16.81 -34.51
N THR A 98 -42.98 -17.32 -35.36
CA THR A 98 -42.62 -18.11 -36.56
C THR A 98 -42.00 -17.18 -37.57
N THR A 99 -40.82 -17.54 -38.03
CA THR A 99 -40.07 -16.83 -39.08
C THR A 99 -40.74 -16.99 -40.42
N THR A 100 -41.23 -15.90 -41.00
CA THR A 100 -41.33 -15.76 -42.47
C THR A 100 -41.31 -14.27 -42.85
N ASN A 101 -40.45 -13.96 -43.83
CA ASN A 101 -40.31 -12.75 -44.61
C ASN A 101 -39.39 -11.66 -44.06
N VAL A 102 -38.13 -11.72 -44.55
CA VAL A 102 -37.22 -10.58 -44.64
C VAL A 102 -37.83 -9.55 -45.60
N SER A 103 -38.35 -8.48 -45.08
CA SER A 103 -38.66 -7.28 -45.85
C SER A 103 -37.73 -6.17 -45.38
N THR A 104 -37.03 -5.60 -46.33
CA THR A 104 -36.10 -4.49 -46.17
C THR A 104 -36.84 -3.24 -45.70
N LEU A 105 -36.65 -2.90 -44.39
CA LEU A 105 -37.00 -1.60 -43.90
C LEU A 105 -35.70 -0.78 -43.73
N PRO A 106 -35.69 0.54 -44.07
CA PRO A 106 -34.53 1.37 -43.93
C PRO A 106 -34.20 1.50 -42.46
N ILE A 107 -32.93 1.26 -42.09
CA ILE A 107 -32.39 1.54 -40.77
C ILE A 107 -32.29 3.05 -40.63
N GLU A 108 -33.23 3.64 -39.95
CA GLU A 108 -33.06 5.00 -39.40
C GLU A 108 -31.97 4.91 -38.34
N VAL A 109 -30.79 5.45 -38.64
CA VAL A 109 -29.70 5.58 -37.70
C VAL A 109 -30.18 6.60 -36.67
N ALA A 110 -30.62 6.15 -35.49
CA ALA A 110 -30.87 7.00 -34.37
C ALA A 110 -29.58 7.78 -34.08
N GLU A 111 -29.64 9.10 -34.21
CA GLU A 111 -28.56 9.98 -33.81
C GLU A 111 -28.10 9.59 -32.40
N ALA A 112 -26.81 9.26 -32.27
CA ALA A 112 -26.21 8.96 -30.98
C ALA A 112 -26.47 10.11 -30.05
N ALA A 113 -27.10 9.84 -28.92
CA ALA A 113 -27.30 10.83 -27.86
C ALA A 113 -25.95 11.50 -27.58
N PRO A 114 -25.90 12.82 -27.38
CA PRO A 114 -24.65 13.54 -27.16
C PRO A 114 -23.95 12.91 -25.97
N ILE A 115 -22.71 12.47 -26.18
CA ILE A 115 -21.84 12.02 -25.09
C ILE A 115 -21.71 13.20 -24.14
N VAL A 116 -22.38 13.12 -23.00
CA VAL A 116 -22.25 14.09 -21.93
C VAL A 116 -20.77 14.02 -21.50
N LYS A 117 -19.97 14.96 -21.97
CA LYS A 117 -18.59 15.13 -21.52
C LYS A 117 -18.66 15.29 -20.01
N ALA A 118 -18.15 14.28 -19.29
CA ALA A 118 -18.11 14.32 -17.85
C ALA A 118 -17.42 15.64 -17.39
N PRO A 119 -17.94 16.33 -16.36
CA PRO A 119 -17.45 17.63 -15.92
C PRO A 119 -16.01 17.63 -15.37
N VAL A 120 -15.32 16.50 -15.44
CA VAL A 120 -13.94 16.29 -14.97
C VAL A 120 -12.90 17.12 -15.73
N VAL A 121 -13.15 17.45 -16.99
CA VAL A 121 -12.18 18.22 -17.80
C VAL A 121 -12.13 19.68 -17.40
N ASP A 122 -13.26 20.26 -16.96
CA ASP A 122 -13.31 21.67 -16.55
C ASP A 122 -12.78 21.91 -15.12
N ALA A 123 -12.80 20.90 -14.25
CA ALA A 123 -12.21 21.00 -12.92
C ALA A 123 -10.66 21.05 -12.97
N ILE A 124 -10.06 20.36 -13.95
CA ILE A 124 -8.60 20.38 -14.16
C ILE A 124 -8.11 21.75 -14.63
N ASN A 125 -8.95 22.49 -15.37
CA ASN A 125 -8.60 23.83 -15.90
C ASN A 125 -8.77 24.97 -14.88
N LYS A 126 -9.33 24.71 -13.69
CA LYS A 126 -9.52 25.71 -12.62
C LYS A 126 -8.52 25.59 -11.48
N VAL A 127 -7.43 24.86 -11.67
CA VAL A 127 -6.34 24.78 -10.68
C VAL A 127 -5.67 26.16 -10.57
N PRO A 128 -5.43 26.69 -9.34
CA PRO A 128 -4.70 27.93 -9.15
C PRO A 128 -3.40 27.96 -9.92
N ALA A 129 -2.99 29.14 -10.45
CA ALA A 129 -1.86 29.31 -11.37
C ALA A 129 -0.49 28.84 -10.83
N ASN A 130 -0.39 28.63 -9.51
CA ASN A 130 0.78 28.06 -8.84
C ASN A 130 0.81 26.53 -8.81
N VAL A 131 -0.27 25.87 -9.24
CA VAL A 131 -0.35 24.43 -9.45
C VAL A 131 -0.62 24.19 -10.94
N THR A 132 0.38 24.39 -11.78
CA THR A 132 0.26 24.08 -13.20
C THR A 132 0.05 22.58 -13.36
N PRO A 133 -1.06 22.13 -14.00
CA PRO A 133 -1.27 20.71 -14.25
C PRO A 133 -0.23 20.23 -15.27
N GLY A 134 0.95 19.92 -14.79
CA GLY A 134 1.95 19.26 -15.61
C GLY A 134 1.52 17.82 -15.90
N ARG A 135 2.15 17.22 -16.89
CA ARG A 135 1.95 15.81 -17.21
C ARG A 135 2.24 14.94 -15.99
N PRO A 136 1.35 13.99 -15.59
CA PRO A 136 1.62 13.07 -14.51
C PRO A 136 2.96 12.37 -14.71
N ARG A 137 3.73 12.24 -13.65
CA ARG A 137 5.05 11.57 -13.68
C ARG A 137 4.95 10.18 -13.12
N GLY A 138 5.60 9.23 -13.79
CA GLY A 138 5.86 7.90 -13.25
C GLY A 138 6.99 7.93 -12.22
N VAL A 139 7.47 6.75 -11.85
CA VAL A 139 8.69 6.66 -11.02
C VAL A 139 9.86 7.22 -11.82
N THR A 140 10.52 8.25 -11.28
CA THR A 140 11.62 8.95 -11.94
C THR A 140 12.90 8.80 -11.12
N GLY A 141 13.80 7.99 -11.60
CA GLY A 141 15.09 7.75 -10.94
C GLY A 141 15.08 6.64 -9.89
N PRO A 142 16.20 6.40 -9.22
CA PRO A 142 16.33 5.35 -8.24
C PRO A 142 15.50 5.66 -6.99
N LEU A 143 14.71 4.68 -6.54
CA LEU A 143 14.04 4.74 -5.25
C LEU A 143 15.07 4.55 -4.12
N PRO A 144 14.79 5.08 -2.90
CA PRO A 144 15.53 4.69 -1.72
C PRO A 144 15.59 3.16 -1.59
N ALA A 145 16.69 2.63 -1.06
CA ALA A 145 16.88 1.17 -0.93
C ALA A 145 15.68 0.47 -0.28
N THR A 146 15.10 1.09 0.76
CA THR A 146 13.91 0.60 1.47
C THR A 146 12.65 0.49 0.61
N MET A 147 12.55 1.28 -0.47
CA MET A 147 11.38 1.30 -1.37
C MET A 147 11.65 0.64 -2.73
N SER A 148 12.88 0.14 -2.96
CA SER A 148 13.32 -0.33 -4.28
C SER A 148 12.55 -1.53 -4.82
N ALA A 149 11.89 -2.27 -3.95
CA ALA A 149 11.12 -3.45 -4.33
C ALA A 149 9.67 -3.17 -4.76
N ARG A 150 9.19 -1.94 -4.71
CA ARG A 150 7.78 -1.62 -5.07
C ARG A 150 7.47 -1.79 -6.55
N ILE A 151 8.48 -1.79 -7.43
CA ILE A 151 8.31 -1.71 -8.88
C ILE A 151 8.95 -2.89 -9.62
N GLY A 152 8.31 -3.26 -10.73
CA GLY A 152 8.83 -4.25 -11.68
C GLY A 152 9.09 -5.63 -11.07
N GLY A 153 10.04 -6.36 -11.65
CA GLY A 153 10.43 -7.70 -11.18
C GLY A 153 11.04 -7.75 -9.77
N ALA A 154 11.40 -6.59 -9.18
CA ALA A 154 11.91 -6.53 -7.81
C ALA A 154 10.81 -6.88 -6.79
N ARG A 155 9.54 -6.52 -7.06
CA ARG A 155 8.40 -6.83 -6.19
C ARG A 155 8.21 -8.33 -5.99
N GLY A 156 8.13 -9.08 -7.07
CA GLY A 156 7.97 -10.54 -6.98
C GLY A 156 9.14 -11.22 -6.25
N ARG A 157 10.38 -10.79 -6.51
CA ARG A 157 11.55 -11.30 -5.79
C ARG A 157 11.48 -10.99 -4.29
N ALA A 158 11.19 -9.76 -3.92
CA ALA A 158 11.08 -9.36 -2.52
C ALA A 158 9.95 -10.10 -1.80
N MET A 159 8.81 -10.30 -2.46
CA MET A 159 7.70 -11.07 -1.93
C MET A 159 8.14 -12.50 -1.58
N VAL A 160 8.78 -13.20 -2.51
CA VAL A 160 9.26 -14.58 -2.25
C VAL A 160 10.34 -14.61 -1.17
N LEU A 161 11.32 -13.71 -1.22
CA LEU A 161 12.41 -13.65 -0.25
C LEU A 161 11.93 -13.37 1.18
N ASN A 162 10.89 -12.57 1.32
CA ASN A 162 10.30 -12.21 2.60
C ASN A 162 9.15 -13.15 3.05
N GLY A 163 8.94 -14.27 2.36
CA GLY A 163 7.94 -15.29 2.74
C GLY A 163 6.50 -14.95 2.36
N GLY A 164 6.31 -14.03 1.42
CA GLY A 164 4.99 -13.72 0.85
C GLY A 164 4.51 -14.82 -0.10
N LYS A 165 3.18 -14.94 -0.22
CA LYS A 165 2.50 -15.87 -1.14
C LYS A 165 1.79 -15.10 -2.24
N TRP A 166 1.57 -15.77 -3.38
CA TRP A 166 0.85 -15.16 -4.51
C TRP A 166 -0.62 -14.85 -4.19
N GLU A 167 -1.21 -15.60 -3.26
CA GLU A 167 -2.55 -15.32 -2.72
C GLU A 167 -2.62 -13.97 -2.02
N SER A 168 -1.54 -13.58 -1.33
CA SER A 168 -1.43 -12.25 -0.69
C SER A 168 -1.42 -11.15 -1.73
N GLU A 169 -0.64 -11.30 -2.81
CA GLU A 169 -0.60 -10.33 -3.91
C GLU A 169 -1.94 -10.27 -4.65
N ALA A 170 -2.57 -11.40 -4.90
CA ALA A 170 -3.91 -11.44 -5.49
C ALA A 170 -4.95 -10.74 -4.59
N ALA A 171 -4.83 -10.86 -3.27
CA ALA A 171 -5.68 -10.15 -2.33
C ALA A 171 -5.43 -8.63 -2.35
N VAL A 172 -4.18 -8.20 -2.43
CA VAL A 172 -3.81 -6.77 -2.62
C VAL A 172 -4.49 -6.23 -3.88
N LEU A 173 -4.33 -6.88 -5.03
CA LEU A 173 -4.92 -6.42 -6.28
C LEU A 173 -6.45 -6.33 -6.23
N ARG A 174 -7.13 -7.30 -5.62
CA ARG A 174 -8.59 -7.22 -5.41
C ARG A 174 -8.97 -6.04 -4.53
N GLY A 175 -8.20 -5.79 -3.46
CA GLY A 175 -8.40 -4.65 -2.57
C GLY A 175 -8.20 -3.31 -3.27
N LEU A 176 -7.14 -3.15 -4.07
CA LEU A 176 -6.89 -1.95 -4.88
C LEU A 176 -8.02 -1.71 -5.90
N ARG A 177 -8.51 -2.76 -6.57
CA ARG A 177 -9.68 -2.66 -7.47
C ARG A 177 -10.94 -2.24 -6.73
N TRP A 178 -11.14 -2.75 -5.52
CA TRP A 178 -12.25 -2.31 -4.68
C TRP A 178 -12.12 -0.82 -4.31
N LEU A 179 -10.92 -0.35 -3.94
CA LEU A 179 -10.67 1.07 -3.69
C LEU A 179 -11.01 1.95 -4.91
N VAL A 180 -10.63 1.53 -6.13
CA VAL A 180 -11.05 2.26 -7.35
C VAL A 180 -12.56 2.34 -7.47
N LYS A 181 -13.27 1.24 -7.21
CA LYS A 181 -14.73 1.16 -7.32
C LYS A 181 -15.47 2.08 -6.33
N VAL A 182 -14.91 2.27 -5.13
CA VAL A 182 -15.53 3.08 -4.07
C VAL A 182 -14.96 4.50 -3.96
N GLN A 183 -14.10 4.91 -4.89
CA GLN A 183 -13.59 6.27 -4.95
C GLN A 183 -14.72 7.27 -5.22
N ASN A 184 -14.79 8.33 -4.43
CA ASN A 184 -15.74 9.42 -4.64
C ASN A 184 -15.51 10.11 -6.00
N ARG A 185 -16.55 10.73 -6.54
CA ARG A 185 -16.45 11.42 -7.85
C ARG A 185 -15.41 12.55 -7.86
N ASP A 186 -15.19 13.19 -6.73
CA ASP A 186 -14.18 14.24 -6.54
C ASP A 186 -12.74 13.72 -6.42
N GLY A 187 -12.57 12.41 -6.33
CA GLY A 187 -11.26 11.74 -6.21
C GLY A 187 -10.86 11.36 -4.80
N SER A 188 -11.64 11.74 -3.78
CA SER A 188 -11.40 11.36 -2.38
C SER A 188 -11.91 9.98 -2.03
N TRP A 189 -11.65 9.56 -0.80
CA TRP A 189 -12.31 8.44 -0.13
C TRP A 189 -12.84 8.87 1.23
N GLY A 190 -13.88 8.17 1.69
CA GLY A 190 -14.53 8.44 2.98
C GLY A 190 -15.57 9.56 2.92
N GLY A 191 -16.22 9.80 4.06
CA GLY A 191 -17.20 10.86 4.23
C GLY A 191 -16.60 12.14 4.80
N SER A 192 -17.47 13.15 5.01
CA SER A 192 -17.07 14.43 5.60
C SER A 192 -16.41 14.24 6.97
N GLY A 193 -15.28 14.90 7.19
CA GLY A 193 -14.49 14.83 8.40
C GLY A 193 -13.44 13.70 8.45
N GLN A 194 -13.48 12.75 7.49
CA GLN A 194 -12.50 11.66 7.40
C GLN A 194 -11.77 11.61 6.05
N SER A 195 -12.17 12.42 5.08
CA SER A 195 -11.67 12.33 3.70
C SER A 195 -10.16 12.53 3.60
N GLY A 196 -9.56 13.39 4.43
CA GLY A 196 -8.10 13.56 4.45
C GLY A 196 -7.36 12.26 4.81
N ALA A 197 -7.79 11.60 5.90
CA ALA A 197 -7.19 10.35 6.34
C ALA A 197 -7.43 9.21 5.34
N MET A 198 -8.68 9.04 4.89
CA MET A 198 -9.04 7.93 4.01
C MET A 198 -8.41 8.07 2.62
N THR A 199 -8.30 9.30 2.10
CA THR A 199 -7.58 9.55 0.85
C THR A 199 -6.07 9.32 1.02
N GLY A 200 -5.50 9.72 2.15
CA GLY A 200 -4.11 9.41 2.51
C GLY A 200 -3.84 7.90 2.56
N PHE A 201 -4.69 7.13 3.24
CA PHE A 201 -4.57 5.67 3.30
C PHE A 201 -4.69 5.01 1.93
N ALA A 202 -5.69 5.40 1.12
CA ALA A 202 -5.85 4.85 -0.22
C ALA A 202 -4.63 5.16 -1.11
N LEU A 203 -4.10 6.38 -1.04
CA LEU A 203 -2.86 6.73 -1.74
C LEU A 203 -1.69 5.88 -1.25
N LEU A 204 -1.52 5.68 0.06
CA LEU A 204 -0.47 4.82 0.61
C LEU A 204 -0.59 3.38 0.10
N SER A 205 -1.82 2.85 -0.01
CA SER A 205 -2.07 1.51 -0.57
C SER A 205 -1.65 1.44 -2.05
N PHE A 206 -2.02 2.40 -2.88
CA PHE A 206 -1.58 2.43 -4.28
C PHE A 206 -0.06 2.62 -4.41
N LEU A 207 0.51 3.56 -3.67
CA LEU A 207 1.95 3.84 -3.70
C LEU A 207 2.77 2.68 -3.14
N GLY A 208 2.26 1.97 -2.12
CA GLY A 208 2.86 0.76 -1.57
C GLY A 208 2.99 -0.33 -2.61
N HIS A 209 1.98 -0.50 -3.46
CA HIS A 209 2.01 -1.41 -4.61
C HIS A 209 2.88 -0.88 -5.78
N GLY A 210 3.38 0.36 -5.70
CA GLY A 210 4.20 0.97 -6.77
C GLY A 210 3.40 1.74 -7.81
N GLU A 211 2.11 1.98 -7.57
CA GLU A 211 1.25 2.68 -8.50
C GLU A 211 1.45 4.19 -8.45
N THR A 212 1.45 4.81 -9.62
CA THR A 212 1.60 6.27 -9.80
C THR A 212 0.55 6.78 -10.78
N PRO A 213 0.40 8.09 -10.99
CA PRO A 213 -0.57 8.62 -11.96
C PRO A 213 -0.44 8.11 -13.39
N VAL A 214 0.69 7.52 -13.76
CA VAL A 214 0.91 6.95 -15.11
C VAL A 214 0.73 5.44 -15.17
N SER A 215 0.38 4.80 -14.06
CA SER A 215 0.10 3.36 -14.02
C SER A 215 -1.10 3.01 -14.89
N PRO A 216 -1.04 1.94 -15.71
CA PRO A 216 -2.09 1.63 -16.66
C PRO A 216 -3.47 1.39 -16.03
N GLU A 217 -3.54 0.61 -14.95
CA GLU A 217 -4.80 0.23 -14.31
C GLU A 217 -5.24 1.27 -13.27
N PHE A 218 -4.36 1.62 -12.35
CA PHE A 218 -4.70 2.41 -11.15
C PHE A 218 -4.38 3.89 -11.27
N GLY A 219 -3.62 4.30 -12.29
CA GLY A 219 -3.17 5.68 -12.49
C GLY A 219 -4.28 6.73 -12.45
N PRO A 220 -5.43 6.53 -13.10
CA PRO A 220 -6.53 7.48 -13.05
C PRO A 220 -7.07 7.72 -11.63
N ALA A 221 -7.13 6.67 -10.78
CA ALA A 221 -7.57 6.82 -9.40
C ALA A 221 -6.53 7.56 -8.55
N VAL A 222 -5.25 7.21 -8.70
CA VAL A 222 -4.13 7.90 -8.04
C VAL A 222 -4.10 9.37 -8.43
N GLN A 223 -4.26 9.69 -9.73
CA GLN A 223 -4.26 11.07 -10.23
C GLN A 223 -5.40 11.90 -9.62
N LYS A 224 -6.63 11.36 -9.58
CA LYS A 224 -7.78 12.05 -8.99
C LYS A 224 -7.56 12.33 -7.50
N ALA A 225 -7.04 11.36 -6.77
CA ALA A 225 -6.74 11.49 -5.35
C ALA A 225 -5.70 12.58 -5.08
N LEU A 226 -4.63 12.63 -5.87
CA LEU A 226 -3.61 13.66 -5.75
C LEU A 226 -4.15 15.06 -6.08
N VAL A 227 -4.96 15.17 -7.13
CA VAL A 227 -5.62 16.44 -7.46
C VAL A 227 -6.50 16.92 -6.30
N TRP A 228 -7.33 16.02 -5.76
CA TRP A 228 -8.19 16.34 -4.62
C TRP A 228 -7.37 16.76 -3.39
N LEU A 229 -6.34 15.97 -3.04
CA LEU A 229 -5.51 16.23 -1.87
C LEU A 229 -4.74 17.56 -1.98
N THR A 230 -4.18 17.86 -3.16
CA THR A 230 -3.46 19.11 -3.39
C THR A 230 -4.37 20.32 -3.38
N GLN A 231 -5.51 20.26 -4.07
CA GLN A 231 -6.47 21.37 -4.11
C GLN A 231 -7.04 21.70 -2.72
N ASN A 232 -7.47 20.67 -1.99
CA ASN A 232 -8.03 20.86 -0.66
C ASN A 232 -6.93 21.19 0.36
N GLY A 233 -5.77 20.58 0.29
CA GLY A 233 -4.63 20.92 1.15
C GLY A 233 -4.24 22.40 1.02
N THR A 234 -4.16 22.92 -0.20
CA THR A 234 -3.89 24.34 -0.47
C THR A 234 -5.02 25.23 0.08
N LYS A 235 -6.29 24.85 -0.12
CA LYS A 235 -7.45 25.59 0.41
C LYS A 235 -7.42 25.72 1.94
N PHE A 236 -6.87 24.76 2.63
CA PHE A 236 -6.74 24.73 4.08
C PHE A 236 -5.31 25.07 4.58
N ASP A 237 -4.56 25.87 3.80
CA ASP A 237 -3.21 26.34 4.15
C ASP A 237 -2.25 25.23 4.55
N GLY A 238 -2.25 24.11 3.81
CA GLY A 238 -1.39 22.96 4.10
C GLY A 238 -1.95 21.99 5.14
N ARG A 239 -3.13 22.23 5.71
CA ARG A 239 -3.77 21.30 6.67
C ARG A 239 -4.46 20.17 5.92
N LEU A 240 -3.78 19.06 5.77
CA LEU A 240 -4.26 17.88 5.05
C LEU A 240 -5.37 17.11 5.78
N SER A 241 -5.74 17.55 6.98
CA SER A 241 -6.96 17.10 7.67
C SER A 241 -8.25 17.64 7.06
N MET A 242 -8.15 18.62 6.16
CA MET A 242 -9.28 19.37 5.59
C MET A 242 -10.13 20.09 6.65
N LYS A 243 -9.48 20.54 7.72
CA LYS A 243 -10.08 21.29 8.82
C LYS A 243 -9.32 22.60 9.04
N THR A 244 -10.03 23.61 9.52
CA THR A 244 -9.43 24.90 9.86
C THR A 244 -8.56 24.84 11.12
N GLU A 245 -8.84 23.85 11.99
CA GLU A 245 -8.11 23.60 13.23
C GLU A 245 -7.77 22.13 13.37
N PHE A 246 -6.72 21.85 14.16
CA PHE A 246 -6.35 20.49 14.50
C PHE A 246 -7.08 20.03 15.76
N ASP A 247 -8.07 19.18 15.58
CA ASP A 247 -8.70 18.39 16.64
C ASP A 247 -8.08 16.98 16.71
N SER A 248 -8.62 16.13 17.58
CA SER A 248 -8.12 14.77 17.79
C SER A 248 -8.07 13.94 16.52
N SER A 249 -9.09 14.04 15.66
CA SER A 249 -9.13 13.32 14.37
C SER A 249 -8.28 14.01 13.31
N GLY A 250 -8.14 15.33 13.40
CA GLY A 250 -7.39 16.15 12.45
C GLY A 250 -5.89 15.87 12.46
N VAL A 251 -5.29 15.64 13.64
CA VAL A 251 -3.85 15.34 13.71
C VAL A 251 -3.51 13.99 13.08
N TYR A 252 -4.37 12.98 13.23
CA TYR A 252 -4.21 11.69 12.54
C TYR A 252 -4.33 11.86 11.03
N ALA A 253 -5.43 12.48 10.59
CA ALA A 253 -5.71 12.67 9.17
C ALA A 253 -4.60 13.43 8.45
N HIS A 254 -4.08 14.46 9.12
CA HIS A 254 -2.99 15.28 8.59
C HIS A 254 -1.70 14.48 8.40
N ALA A 255 -1.29 13.74 9.43
CA ALA A 255 -0.08 12.92 9.36
C ALA A 255 -0.16 11.82 8.30
N ILE A 256 -1.30 11.11 8.22
CA ILE A 256 -1.51 10.05 7.24
C ILE A 256 -1.45 10.61 5.81
N ALA A 257 -2.08 11.75 5.56
CA ALA A 257 -2.05 12.39 4.26
C ALA A 257 -0.67 12.99 3.91
N ALA A 258 0.03 13.56 4.88
CA ALA A 258 1.41 14.04 4.71
C ALA A 258 2.37 12.87 4.41
N TYR A 259 2.19 11.74 5.09
CA TYR A 259 2.92 10.51 4.81
C TYR A 259 2.75 10.07 3.35
N ALA A 260 1.50 10.01 2.87
CA ALA A 260 1.22 9.66 1.48
C ALA A 260 1.87 10.65 0.48
N LEU A 261 1.84 11.94 0.79
CA LEU A 261 2.45 12.96 -0.07
C LEU A 261 3.99 12.84 -0.11
N GLY A 262 4.62 12.53 1.03
CA GLY A 262 6.06 12.27 1.12
C GLY A 262 6.48 11.05 0.30
N GLU A 263 5.73 9.94 0.39
CA GLU A 263 5.97 8.75 -0.43
C GLU A 263 5.77 9.03 -1.92
N TYR A 264 4.69 9.74 -2.27
CA TYR A 264 4.43 10.13 -3.65
C TYR A 264 5.58 10.93 -4.25
N TYR A 265 6.02 11.98 -3.54
CA TYR A 265 7.16 12.78 -4.01
C TYR A 265 8.43 11.95 -4.12
N THR A 266 8.68 11.07 -3.15
CA THR A 266 9.87 10.18 -3.19
C THR A 266 9.88 9.31 -4.44
N MET A 267 8.73 8.79 -4.85
CA MET A 267 8.60 7.92 -6.02
C MET A 267 8.66 8.68 -7.35
N THR A 268 8.05 9.87 -7.40
CA THR A 268 7.80 10.56 -8.69
C THR A 268 8.65 11.79 -8.92
N LYS A 269 9.20 12.37 -7.85
CA LYS A 269 9.90 13.67 -7.87
C LYS A 269 9.03 14.77 -8.51
N ASP A 270 7.73 14.73 -8.28
CA ASP A 270 6.78 15.71 -8.77
C ASP A 270 6.87 17.00 -7.96
N GLU A 271 7.53 18.01 -8.53
CA GLU A 271 7.80 19.27 -7.86
C GLU A 271 6.53 20.05 -7.46
N ARG A 272 5.40 19.75 -8.10
CA ARG A 272 4.12 20.44 -7.83
C ARG A 272 3.58 20.23 -6.41
N VAL A 273 4.02 19.17 -5.73
CA VAL A 273 3.60 18.89 -4.35
C VAL A 273 4.57 19.40 -3.29
N ILE A 274 5.73 19.97 -3.67
CA ILE A 274 6.79 20.36 -2.73
C ILE A 274 6.31 21.39 -1.73
N ASP A 275 5.68 22.47 -2.20
CA ASP A 275 5.26 23.56 -1.31
C ASP A 275 4.19 23.10 -0.33
N LEU A 276 3.22 22.31 -0.81
CA LEU A 276 2.21 21.73 0.05
C LEU A 276 2.82 20.76 1.07
N LEU A 277 3.75 19.92 0.64
CA LEU A 277 4.45 18.98 1.54
C LEU A 277 5.23 19.74 2.61
N LYS A 278 5.97 20.79 2.24
CA LYS A 278 6.70 21.63 3.20
C LYS A 278 5.78 22.29 4.21
N GLN A 279 4.65 22.84 3.77
CA GLN A 279 3.64 23.43 4.65
C GLN A 279 3.06 22.38 5.62
N ALA A 280 2.63 21.24 5.08
CA ALA A 280 2.06 20.16 5.88
C ALA A 280 3.05 19.63 6.93
N VAL A 281 4.29 19.39 6.54
CA VAL A 281 5.35 18.91 7.44
C VAL A 281 5.72 19.96 8.49
N GLY A 282 5.69 21.24 8.12
CA GLY A 282 5.88 22.34 9.07
C GLY A 282 4.89 22.27 10.25
N TYR A 283 3.63 21.94 10.01
CA TYR A 283 2.65 21.75 11.09
C TYR A 283 3.00 20.57 12.00
N ILE A 284 3.55 19.48 11.46
CA ILE A 284 3.98 18.32 12.25
C ILE A 284 5.16 18.70 13.13
N VAL A 285 6.19 19.35 12.57
CA VAL A 285 7.38 19.79 13.29
C VAL A 285 7.00 20.81 14.39
N ASP A 286 6.25 21.86 14.03
CA ASP A 286 5.80 22.89 14.95
C ASP A 286 4.81 22.36 16.01
N GLY A 287 4.15 21.24 15.70
CA GLY A 287 3.16 20.60 16.56
C GLY A 287 3.74 19.69 17.64
N GLN A 288 5.05 19.42 17.58
CA GLN A 288 5.72 18.56 18.56
C GLN A 288 5.77 19.22 19.94
N ALA A 289 5.47 18.44 20.98
CA ALA A 289 5.60 18.88 22.36
C ALA A 289 7.08 18.88 22.81
N PRO A 290 7.43 19.64 23.88
CA PRO A 290 8.81 19.72 24.37
C PRO A 290 9.40 18.38 24.81
N ASP A 291 8.57 17.39 25.18
CA ASP A 291 8.99 16.03 25.53
C ASP A 291 9.24 15.13 24.32
N GLY A 292 9.06 15.66 23.10
CA GLY A 292 9.26 14.92 21.85
C GLY A 292 8.02 14.20 21.33
N SER A 293 6.91 14.26 22.03
CA SER A 293 5.64 13.60 21.67
C SER A 293 4.72 14.48 20.84
N TRP A 294 3.61 13.88 20.36
CA TRP A 294 2.45 14.59 19.80
C TRP A 294 1.17 14.14 20.50
N ALA A 295 0.26 15.11 20.68
CA ALA A 295 -1.03 14.91 21.35
C ALA A 295 -2.22 15.25 20.45
N TYR A 296 -3.43 15.08 20.97
CA TYR A 296 -4.71 15.44 20.32
C TYR A 296 -4.84 16.97 20.15
N GLY A 297 -4.35 17.48 19.08
CA GLY A 297 -4.09 18.88 18.80
C GLY A 297 -2.61 19.18 18.99
N TYR A 298 -2.03 19.88 18.01
CA TYR A 298 -0.61 20.21 18.05
C TYR A 298 -0.31 21.22 19.18
N ALA A 299 0.84 21.06 19.83
CA ALA A 299 1.24 21.86 21.00
C ALA A 299 1.19 23.38 20.75
N LYS A 300 1.60 23.84 19.57
CA LYS A 300 1.56 25.26 19.16
C LYS A 300 0.14 25.85 19.18
N ASN A 301 -0.88 25.03 18.95
CA ASN A 301 -2.27 25.47 18.88
C ASN A 301 -2.96 25.49 20.26
N ARG A 302 -2.31 25.03 21.30
CA ARG A 302 -2.83 25.00 22.68
C ARG A 302 -1.77 25.41 23.69
N PRO A 303 -1.32 26.69 23.70
CA PRO A 303 -0.35 27.17 24.67
C PRO A 303 -0.88 26.91 26.09
N GLY A 304 -0.08 26.25 26.92
CA GLY A 304 -0.43 25.92 28.32
C GLY A 304 -1.13 24.57 28.52
N HIS A 305 -1.52 23.85 27.49
CA HIS A 305 -1.97 22.46 27.55
C HIS A 305 -0.92 21.51 26.95
N VAL A 306 0.21 21.39 27.64
CA VAL A 306 1.17 20.31 27.38
C VAL A 306 0.58 19.05 28.02
N SER A 307 -0.38 18.43 27.33
CA SER A 307 -0.78 17.06 27.68
C SER A 307 0.36 16.13 27.32
N PRO A 308 0.69 15.14 28.15
CA PRO A 308 1.61 14.09 27.68
C PRO A 308 1.11 13.53 26.37
N GLY A 309 2.01 13.33 25.42
CA GLY A 309 1.69 12.86 24.10
C GLY A 309 1.03 11.49 24.11
N ASP A 310 0.48 11.16 22.98
CA ASP A 310 -0.16 9.87 22.72
C ASP A 310 0.72 9.09 21.74
N THR A 311 1.20 7.93 22.15
CA THR A 311 2.08 7.08 21.32
C THR A 311 1.42 6.70 19.98
N SER A 312 0.09 6.54 19.94
CA SER A 312 -0.62 6.24 18.71
C SER A 312 -0.62 7.42 17.72
N ILE A 313 -0.69 8.64 18.22
CA ILE A 313 -0.56 9.86 17.40
C ILE A 313 0.89 10.00 16.95
N SER A 314 1.84 9.92 17.91
CA SER A 314 3.27 10.04 17.61
C SER A 314 3.72 9.07 16.53
N GLY A 315 3.19 7.85 16.52
CA GLY A 315 3.50 6.84 15.49
C GLY A 315 3.21 7.29 14.05
N TRP A 316 2.08 7.96 13.81
CA TRP A 316 1.77 8.49 12.48
C TRP A 316 2.62 9.70 12.11
N GLN A 317 2.91 10.58 13.08
CA GLN A 317 3.78 11.73 12.85
C GLN A 317 5.20 11.28 12.48
N ILE A 318 5.74 10.30 13.22
CA ILE A 318 7.07 9.73 12.95
C ILE A 318 7.13 9.10 11.54
N GLN A 319 6.10 8.34 11.15
CA GLN A 319 6.06 7.76 9.79
C GLN A 319 6.00 8.85 8.71
N ALA A 320 5.21 9.91 8.91
CA ALA A 320 5.14 11.04 7.99
C ALA A 320 6.48 11.78 7.88
N LEU A 321 7.13 12.07 9.03
CA LEU A 321 8.45 12.71 9.05
C LEU A 321 9.52 11.81 8.42
N LYS A 322 9.49 10.49 8.68
CA LYS A 322 10.42 9.55 8.06
C LYS A 322 10.25 9.49 6.54
N ALA A 323 9.01 9.45 6.03
CA ALA A 323 8.74 9.51 4.60
C ALA A 323 9.24 10.83 3.99
N THR A 324 9.09 11.93 4.74
CA THR A 324 9.60 13.25 4.35
C THR A 324 11.12 13.29 4.30
N HIS A 325 11.81 12.75 5.30
CA HIS A 325 13.27 12.62 5.31
C HIS A 325 13.76 11.87 4.04
N LEU A 326 13.10 10.79 3.65
CA LEU A 326 13.43 10.00 2.46
C LEU A 326 13.23 10.76 1.13
N THR A 327 12.52 11.88 1.13
CA THR A 327 12.38 12.73 -0.06
C THR A 327 13.69 13.37 -0.49
N GLY A 328 14.60 13.62 0.44
CA GLY A 328 15.82 14.37 0.25
C GLY A 328 15.63 15.90 0.17
N LEU A 329 14.44 16.41 0.50
CA LEU A 329 14.13 17.85 0.44
C LEU A 329 14.76 18.68 1.56
N ASN A 330 15.36 18.03 2.56
CA ASN A 330 16.01 18.69 3.71
C ASN A 330 15.12 19.77 4.35
N ILE A 331 13.86 19.40 4.67
CA ILE A 331 12.91 20.32 5.31
C ILE A 331 13.38 20.60 6.75
N PRO A 332 13.53 21.89 7.14
CA PRO A 332 14.04 22.25 8.45
C PRO A 332 13.24 21.65 9.61
N GLY A 333 13.92 21.16 10.62
CA GLY A 333 13.32 20.61 11.84
C GLY A 333 12.87 19.14 11.76
N VAL A 334 12.82 18.52 10.58
CA VAL A 334 12.37 17.13 10.41
C VAL A 334 13.25 16.15 11.18
N ASP A 335 14.56 16.20 10.99
CA ASP A 335 15.49 15.27 11.62
C ASP A 335 15.54 15.51 13.14
N GLN A 336 15.52 16.77 13.58
CA GLN A 336 15.46 17.10 14.99
C GLN A 336 14.17 16.60 15.67
N ALA A 337 13.03 16.71 14.98
CA ALA A 337 11.75 16.21 15.48
C ALA A 337 11.76 14.68 15.60
N LEU A 338 12.41 13.98 14.67
CA LEU A 338 12.60 12.53 14.75
C LEU A 338 13.52 12.14 15.92
N ASP A 339 14.62 12.87 16.13
CA ASP A 339 15.52 12.65 17.28
C ASP A 339 14.79 12.86 18.62
N ASN A 340 14.02 13.94 18.73
CA ASN A 340 13.20 14.22 19.92
C ASN A 340 12.16 13.11 20.15
N ALA A 341 11.54 12.60 19.10
CA ALA A 341 10.57 11.51 19.19
C ALA A 341 11.19 10.21 19.75
N MET A 342 12.47 9.96 19.48
CA MET A 342 13.16 8.79 20.08
C MET A 342 13.34 8.94 21.59
N VAL A 343 13.49 10.17 22.09
CA VAL A 343 13.51 10.45 23.55
C VAL A 343 12.15 10.12 24.16
N ASP A 344 11.06 10.52 23.52
CA ASP A 344 9.70 10.21 23.99
C ASP A 344 9.42 8.70 23.94
N LEU A 345 9.72 8.03 22.83
CA LEU A 345 9.50 6.57 22.72
C LEU A 345 10.26 5.80 23.80
N LYS A 346 11.49 6.21 24.13
CA LYS A 346 12.22 5.62 25.23
C LYS A 346 11.57 5.90 26.60
N ARG A 347 10.98 7.07 26.79
CA ARG A 347 10.27 7.46 28.02
C ARG A 347 9.00 6.64 28.24
N VAL A 348 8.26 6.33 27.18
CA VAL A 348 7.00 5.57 27.26
C VAL A 348 7.20 4.05 27.21
N GLN A 349 8.43 3.56 27.01
CA GLN A 349 8.70 2.12 27.01
C GLN A 349 8.54 1.56 28.42
N CYS A 350 7.77 0.48 28.53
CA CYS A 350 7.44 -0.20 29.77
C CYS A 350 8.58 -1.14 30.22
N PRO A 351 8.67 -1.46 31.53
CA PRO A 351 9.68 -2.40 32.04
C PRO A 351 9.64 -3.80 31.41
N ASN A 352 8.47 -4.23 30.92
CA ASN A 352 8.30 -5.50 30.21
C ASN A 352 8.67 -5.46 28.72
N GLY A 353 9.21 -4.34 28.25
CA GLY A 353 9.56 -4.11 26.85
C GLY A 353 8.45 -3.55 25.97
N GLY A 354 7.19 -3.61 26.40
CA GLY A 354 6.06 -3.02 25.67
C GLY A 354 6.12 -1.48 25.65
N PHE A 355 5.14 -0.85 25.01
CA PHE A 355 5.05 0.61 24.95
C PHE A 355 3.72 1.09 25.51
N GLY A 356 3.80 2.13 26.32
CA GLY A 356 2.65 2.73 26.98
C GLY A 356 1.95 3.78 26.12
N TYR A 357 0.76 4.16 26.56
CA TYR A 357 -0.06 5.15 25.87
C TYR A 357 0.47 6.58 26.05
N LYS A 358 0.72 6.96 27.31
CA LYS A 358 1.26 8.27 27.69
C LYS A 358 2.49 8.19 28.60
N GLY A 359 2.80 7.02 29.09
CA GLY A 359 3.92 6.75 29.99
C GLY A 359 4.17 5.26 30.13
N PRO A 360 5.25 4.87 30.83
CA PRO A 360 5.67 3.48 30.94
C PRO A 360 4.76 2.62 31.83
N ASP A 361 3.91 3.25 32.65
CA ASP A 361 2.98 2.56 33.54
C ASP A 361 1.61 2.28 32.88
N ASP A 362 1.33 2.88 31.72
CA ASP A 362 0.10 2.69 30.95
C ASP A 362 0.39 1.77 29.75
N ASN A 363 0.83 0.53 30.03
CA ASN A 363 1.16 -0.46 29.01
C ASN A 363 -0.07 -0.81 28.16
N ARG A 364 0.07 -0.64 26.86
CA ARG A 364 -0.95 -1.02 25.88
C ARG A 364 -0.35 -1.89 24.79
N PHE A 365 -0.75 -3.16 24.79
CA PHE A 365 -0.24 -4.13 23.84
C PHE A 365 -0.30 -3.60 22.39
N SER A 366 -1.40 -2.97 22.00
CA SER A 366 -1.61 -2.38 20.67
C SER A 366 -0.62 -1.27 20.29
N LEU A 367 0.15 -0.73 21.22
CA LEU A 367 1.15 0.30 20.96
C LEU A 367 2.58 -0.22 20.93
N THR A 368 2.77 -1.50 21.26
CA THR A 368 4.11 -2.09 21.27
C THR A 368 4.73 -2.12 19.86
N GLY A 369 3.98 -2.55 18.85
CA GLY A 369 4.46 -2.48 17.47
C GLY A 369 4.71 -1.06 16.97
N VAL A 370 3.92 -0.08 17.44
CA VAL A 370 4.15 1.35 17.11
C VAL A 370 5.53 1.78 17.61
N GLY A 371 5.82 1.54 18.89
CA GLY A 371 7.11 1.92 19.49
C GLY A 371 8.30 1.23 18.83
N VAL A 372 8.20 -0.07 18.62
CA VAL A 372 9.25 -0.86 17.94
C VAL A 372 9.50 -0.37 16.52
N LEU A 373 8.44 -0.26 15.71
CA LEU A 373 8.56 0.18 14.31
C LEU A 373 9.17 1.57 14.21
N CYS A 374 8.62 2.53 14.95
CA CYS A 374 9.06 3.92 14.89
C CYS A 374 10.50 4.08 15.36
N THR A 375 10.90 3.38 16.43
CA THR A 375 12.29 3.37 16.90
C THR A 375 13.22 2.81 15.81
N TYR A 376 12.87 1.67 15.24
CA TYR A 376 13.69 1.06 14.19
C TYR A 376 13.74 1.90 12.90
N LEU A 377 12.62 2.47 12.47
CA LEU A 377 12.57 3.29 11.24
C LEU A 377 13.55 4.45 11.27
N TRP A 378 13.79 5.04 12.43
CA TRP A 378 14.73 6.15 12.55
C TRP A 378 16.14 5.70 12.90
N THR A 379 16.29 4.88 13.93
CA THR A 379 17.62 4.48 14.42
C THR A 379 18.32 3.46 13.52
N GLN A 380 17.57 2.67 12.78
CA GLN A 380 18.05 1.51 11.99
C GLN A 380 18.83 0.49 12.83
N LYS A 381 18.54 0.42 14.15
CA LYS A 381 19.25 -0.43 15.11
C LYS A 381 18.31 -1.44 15.74
N LYS A 382 18.76 -2.67 15.85
CA LYS A 382 18.12 -3.74 16.65
C LYS A 382 18.73 -3.70 18.06
N ASP A 383 18.59 -2.56 18.72
CA ASP A 383 19.10 -2.35 20.08
C ASP A 383 18.18 -3.03 21.13
N LYS A 384 18.56 -2.92 22.39
CA LYS A 384 17.81 -3.54 23.48
C LYS A 384 16.34 -3.09 23.51
N SER A 385 16.05 -1.82 23.25
CA SER A 385 14.69 -1.29 23.24
C SER A 385 13.82 -1.96 22.18
N VAL A 386 14.33 -2.09 20.95
CA VAL A 386 13.66 -2.75 19.84
C VAL A 386 13.46 -4.23 20.13
N MET A 387 14.50 -4.92 20.64
CA MET A 387 14.41 -6.36 20.90
C MET A 387 13.49 -6.72 22.06
N ASP A 388 13.55 -5.99 23.16
CA ASP A 388 12.62 -6.17 24.32
C ASP A 388 11.16 -5.94 23.85
N GLY A 389 10.93 -4.96 22.97
CA GLY A 389 9.62 -4.69 22.38
C GLY A 389 9.10 -5.85 21.52
N ILE A 390 9.95 -6.42 20.69
CA ILE A 390 9.60 -7.62 19.88
C ILE A 390 9.30 -8.82 20.77
N ASP A 391 10.10 -9.04 21.81
CA ASP A 391 9.87 -10.16 22.76
C ASP A 391 8.52 -10.00 23.47
N CYS A 392 8.21 -8.78 23.91
CA CYS A 392 6.92 -8.44 24.52
C CYS A 392 5.76 -8.68 23.55
N LEU A 393 5.89 -8.20 22.30
CA LEU A 393 4.89 -8.36 21.25
C LEU A 393 4.63 -9.85 20.96
N MET A 394 5.67 -10.64 20.74
CA MET A 394 5.53 -12.05 20.42
C MET A 394 4.94 -12.84 21.58
N ALA A 395 5.38 -12.58 22.81
CA ALA A 395 4.83 -13.22 24.00
C ALA A 395 3.35 -12.91 24.23
N GLY A 396 2.94 -11.65 23.97
CA GLY A 396 1.54 -11.24 24.05
C GLY A 396 0.67 -11.87 22.97
N THR A 397 1.17 -11.90 21.73
CA THR A 397 0.46 -12.49 20.59
C THR A 397 0.22 -14.00 20.79
N GLU A 398 1.22 -14.72 21.29
CA GLU A 398 1.10 -16.17 21.51
C GLU A 398 0.12 -16.53 22.66
N LYS A 399 -0.01 -15.66 23.66
CA LYS A 399 -0.74 -15.99 24.90
C LYS A 399 -2.11 -15.32 25.00
N GLU A 400 -2.21 -14.08 24.57
CA GLU A 400 -3.36 -13.25 24.93
C GLU A 400 -4.04 -12.55 23.75
N TYR A 401 -3.28 -12.17 22.71
CA TYR A 401 -3.77 -11.38 21.58
C TYR A 401 -3.54 -12.10 20.24
N PRO A 402 -4.18 -13.26 20.01
CA PRO A 402 -3.96 -14.03 18.80
C PRO A 402 -4.40 -13.27 17.56
N VAL A 403 -3.68 -13.49 16.46
CA VAL A 403 -4.02 -12.89 15.17
C VAL A 403 -5.18 -13.67 14.55
N LEU A 404 -6.38 -13.32 14.93
CA LEU A 404 -7.65 -13.91 14.44
C LEU A 404 -8.58 -12.77 14.02
N TYR A 405 -8.86 -12.65 12.72
CA TYR A 405 -9.64 -11.53 12.17
C TYR A 405 -11.04 -11.40 12.78
N GLN A 406 -11.67 -12.51 13.11
CA GLN A 406 -12.98 -12.55 13.79
C GLN A 406 -12.85 -12.86 15.30
N GLY A 407 -11.65 -12.75 15.87
CA GLY A 407 -11.41 -12.98 17.28
C GLY A 407 -11.87 -11.83 18.17
N GLU A 408 -12.15 -12.10 19.44
CA GLU A 408 -12.59 -11.09 20.41
C GLU A 408 -11.55 -9.98 20.65
N LYS A 409 -10.28 -10.28 20.49
CA LYS A 409 -9.15 -9.37 20.66
C LYS A 409 -8.50 -8.94 19.34
N ALA A 410 -9.24 -9.03 18.24
CA ALA A 410 -8.77 -8.61 16.94
C ALA A 410 -8.48 -7.09 16.90
N ASP A 411 -7.26 -6.70 16.56
CA ASP A 411 -6.83 -5.31 16.52
C ASP A 411 -5.98 -5.03 15.26
N LEU A 412 -6.65 -4.60 14.18
CA LEU A 412 -5.98 -4.26 12.91
C LEU A 412 -4.99 -3.12 13.02
N TYR A 413 -5.23 -2.19 13.96
CA TYR A 413 -4.29 -1.09 14.20
C TYR A 413 -2.97 -1.64 14.73
N ALA A 414 -3.03 -2.50 15.75
CA ALA A 414 -1.84 -3.17 16.27
C ALA A 414 -1.14 -3.99 15.18
N TRP A 415 -1.89 -4.84 14.48
CA TRP A 415 -1.33 -5.74 13.46
C TRP A 415 -0.66 -5.01 12.30
N TYR A 416 -1.16 -3.81 11.93
CA TYR A 416 -0.51 -2.98 10.92
C TYR A 416 0.92 -2.60 11.32
N TYR A 417 1.13 -2.21 12.57
CA TYR A 417 2.46 -1.87 13.07
C TYR A 417 3.31 -3.11 13.36
N ASP A 418 2.70 -4.12 13.96
CA ASP A 418 3.36 -5.38 14.33
C ASP A 418 3.94 -6.09 13.11
N THR A 419 3.18 -6.12 12.02
CA THR A 419 3.60 -6.72 10.75
C THR A 419 4.87 -6.05 10.22
N GLN A 420 4.91 -4.74 10.22
CA GLN A 420 6.09 -3.99 9.78
C GLN A 420 7.26 -4.14 10.76
N ALA A 421 7.00 -4.05 12.06
CA ALA A 421 8.02 -4.19 13.10
C ALA A 421 8.69 -5.57 13.03
N CYS A 422 7.91 -6.64 12.94
CA CYS A 422 8.42 -8.00 12.82
C CYS A 422 9.24 -8.21 11.55
N LEU A 423 8.79 -7.68 10.38
CA LEU A 423 9.58 -7.76 9.15
C LEU A 423 10.91 -7.00 9.28
N MET A 424 10.90 -5.80 9.84
CA MET A 424 12.12 -4.97 9.99
C MET A 424 13.14 -5.62 10.91
N VAL A 425 12.69 -6.26 11.96
CA VAL A 425 13.57 -7.01 12.87
C VAL A 425 13.98 -8.35 12.24
N GLY A 426 13.06 -9.03 11.54
CA GLY A 426 13.35 -10.30 10.85
C GLY A 426 13.49 -11.49 11.80
N GLY A 427 14.19 -12.53 11.34
CA GLY A 427 14.47 -13.74 12.12
C GLY A 427 13.21 -14.51 12.54
N ASP A 428 13.26 -15.14 13.73
CA ASP A 428 12.17 -15.97 14.26
C ASP A 428 10.88 -15.17 14.48
N ALA A 429 10.98 -13.93 14.92
CA ALA A 429 9.83 -13.05 15.11
C ALA A 429 9.05 -12.85 13.81
N TRP A 430 9.75 -12.56 12.71
CA TRP A 430 9.13 -12.46 11.41
C TRP A 430 8.54 -13.78 10.93
N THR A 431 9.27 -14.86 11.04
CA THR A 431 8.82 -16.19 10.60
C THR A 431 7.51 -16.61 11.30
N LYS A 432 7.45 -16.44 12.61
CA LYS A 432 6.26 -16.74 13.41
C LYS A 432 5.10 -15.78 13.05
N TRP A 433 5.35 -14.47 13.02
CA TRP A 433 4.34 -13.47 12.69
C TRP A 433 3.76 -13.70 11.30
N ASN A 434 4.62 -13.89 10.30
CA ASN A 434 4.21 -14.13 8.92
C ASN A 434 3.29 -15.37 8.78
N THR A 435 3.58 -16.43 9.53
CA THR A 435 2.76 -17.64 9.53
C THR A 435 1.36 -17.37 10.10
N MET A 436 1.25 -16.53 11.13
CA MET A 436 -0.04 -16.21 11.75
C MET A 436 -0.88 -15.25 10.89
N PHE A 437 -0.30 -14.11 10.49
CA PHE A 437 -1.12 -13.04 9.89
C PHE A 437 -1.46 -13.25 8.42
N GLN A 438 -0.53 -13.80 7.62
CA GLN A 438 -0.67 -13.84 6.17
C GLN A 438 -1.93 -14.58 5.71
N THR A 439 -2.11 -15.79 6.22
CA THR A 439 -3.27 -16.64 5.87
C THR A 439 -4.56 -16.06 6.44
N GLU A 440 -4.51 -15.56 7.69
CA GLU A 440 -5.66 -14.99 8.36
C GLU A 440 -6.20 -13.75 7.62
N ILE A 441 -5.33 -12.79 7.30
CA ILE A 441 -5.74 -11.59 6.57
C ILE A 441 -6.20 -11.92 5.15
N THR A 442 -5.51 -12.82 4.45
CA THR A 442 -5.90 -13.21 3.08
C THR A 442 -7.27 -13.89 3.05
N ASN A 443 -7.56 -14.80 3.99
CA ASN A 443 -8.81 -15.53 4.06
C ASN A 443 -10.00 -14.66 4.54
N ALA A 444 -9.73 -13.58 5.27
CA ALA A 444 -10.76 -12.66 5.75
C ALA A 444 -11.32 -11.74 4.66
N GLN A 445 -10.71 -11.71 3.47
CA GLN A 445 -11.15 -10.84 2.38
C GLN A 445 -12.49 -11.29 1.80
N ALA A 446 -13.42 -10.35 1.65
CA ALA A 446 -14.71 -10.59 1.00
C ALA A 446 -14.56 -10.76 -0.53
N PRO A 447 -15.55 -11.40 -1.20
CA PRO A 447 -15.50 -11.62 -2.64
C PRO A 447 -15.43 -10.34 -3.48
N ASP A 448 -15.88 -9.18 -2.96
CA ASP A 448 -15.80 -7.90 -3.64
C ASP A 448 -14.43 -7.23 -3.55
N GLY A 449 -13.51 -7.80 -2.77
CA GLY A 449 -12.15 -7.32 -2.54
C GLY A 449 -11.97 -6.48 -1.28
N SER A 450 -13.03 -6.19 -0.53
CA SER A 450 -12.95 -5.47 0.74
C SER A 450 -12.63 -6.40 1.91
N TRP A 451 -12.32 -5.81 3.07
CA TRP A 451 -12.28 -6.53 4.34
C TRP A 451 -13.48 -6.11 5.21
N PRO A 452 -14.39 -7.06 5.50
CA PRO A 452 -15.64 -6.78 6.21
C PRO A 452 -15.40 -6.40 7.66
N PRO A 453 -16.39 -5.86 8.37
CA PRO A 453 -16.33 -5.61 9.80
C PRO A 453 -15.98 -6.87 10.58
N MET A 454 -15.21 -6.69 11.65
CA MET A 454 -14.94 -7.72 12.64
C MET A 454 -16.15 -7.90 13.57
N ARG A 455 -16.44 -9.12 14.03
CA ARG A 455 -17.55 -9.39 14.92
C ARG A 455 -17.45 -8.71 16.27
N SER A 456 -16.25 -8.62 16.79
CA SER A 456 -15.93 -7.86 17.99
C SER A 456 -14.94 -6.77 17.61
N ALA A 457 -15.42 -5.57 17.30
CA ALA A 457 -14.56 -4.42 17.28
C ALA A 457 -14.25 -4.09 18.75
N PRO A 458 -12.98 -4.19 19.21
CA PRO A 458 -12.66 -3.68 20.52
C PRO A 458 -13.05 -2.21 20.57
N PRO A 459 -13.62 -1.73 21.69
CA PRO A 459 -13.88 -0.32 21.84
C PRO A 459 -12.58 0.43 21.71
N ALA A 460 -12.45 1.13 20.61
CA ALA A 460 -11.52 2.23 20.42
C ALA A 460 -10.02 1.95 20.56
N VAL A 461 -9.44 1.38 19.52
CA VAL A 461 -8.11 1.80 19.13
C VAL A 461 -8.20 2.47 17.75
N GLY A 462 -8.42 3.78 17.78
CA GLY A 462 -8.56 4.63 16.60
C GLY A 462 -10.02 4.93 16.21
N ALA A 463 -10.36 6.21 16.11
CA ALA A 463 -11.67 6.75 15.74
C ALA A 463 -12.22 6.26 14.37
N PHE A 464 -11.46 5.48 13.63
CA PHE A 464 -11.77 4.98 12.29
C PHE A 464 -12.31 3.54 12.28
N GLN A 465 -12.29 2.83 13.40
CA GLN A 465 -12.74 1.44 13.48
C GLN A 465 -14.26 1.28 13.65
N THR A 466 -14.99 2.34 13.96
CA THR A 466 -16.42 2.27 14.23
C THR A 466 -17.22 2.07 12.95
N GLU A 467 -18.12 1.09 12.97
CA GLU A 467 -19.02 0.73 11.86
C GLU A 467 -19.97 1.86 11.45
N SER A 468 -20.26 2.79 12.36
CA SER A 468 -21.28 3.82 12.20
C SER A 468 -20.90 4.98 11.29
N GLY A 469 -19.69 5.04 10.76
CA GLY A 469 -19.19 6.21 10.05
C GLY A 469 -18.75 6.02 8.59
N GLY A 470 -19.16 4.97 7.88
CA GLY A 470 -18.73 4.75 6.48
C GLY A 470 -17.22 4.53 6.27
N GLY A 471 -16.41 4.79 7.29
CA GLY A 471 -14.96 4.58 7.29
C GLY A 471 -14.52 3.18 7.69
N GLY A 472 -15.38 2.39 8.33
CA GLY A 472 -14.98 1.12 8.91
C GLY A 472 -14.44 0.11 7.88
N VAL A 473 -15.18 -0.21 6.84
CA VAL A 473 -14.72 -1.13 5.77
C VAL A 473 -13.57 -0.54 4.99
N LEU A 474 -13.62 0.76 4.70
CA LEU A 474 -12.58 1.47 3.96
C LEU A 474 -11.25 1.49 4.74
N TYR A 475 -11.30 1.78 6.04
CA TYR A 475 -10.14 1.76 6.92
C TYR A 475 -9.51 0.36 6.99
N ARG A 476 -10.34 -0.68 7.24
CA ARG A 476 -9.89 -2.08 7.31
C ARG A 476 -9.27 -2.53 6.01
N THR A 477 -9.90 -2.22 4.88
CA THR A 477 -9.39 -2.58 3.55
C THR A 477 -8.02 -1.97 3.31
N ASN A 478 -7.83 -0.69 3.61
CA ASN A 478 -6.52 -0.05 3.47
C ASN A 478 -5.46 -0.68 4.38
N LEU A 479 -5.75 -0.92 5.65
CA LEU A 479 -4.78 -1.54 6.56
C LEU A 479 -4.41 -2.96 6.13
N CYS A 480 -5.38 -3.76 5.70
CA CYS A 480 -5.13 -5.12 5.21
C CYS A 480 -4.28 -5.12 3.93
N ILE A 481 -4.54 -4.21 2.99
CA ILE A 481 -3.69 -4.03 1.81
C ILE A 481 -2.26 -3.70 2.25
N LEU A 482 -2.08 -2.68 3.09
CA LEU A 482 -0.77 -2.22 3.55
C LEU A 482 0.00 -3.30 4.33
N MET A 483 -0.70 -4.16 5.09
CA MET A 483 -0.09 -5.33 5.75
C MET A 483 0.36 -6.38 4.73
N LEU A 484 -0.46 -6.68 3.71
CA LEU A 484 -0.10 -7.66 2.68
C LEU A 484 0.97 -7.15 1.70
N GLU A 485 1.17 -5.84 1.60
CA GLU A 485 2.26 -5.21 0.85
C GLU A 485 3.59 -5.18 1.60
N VAL A 486 3.62 -5.58 2.86
CA VAL A 486 4.80 -5.49 3.72
C VAL A 486 6.04 -6.14 3.10
N TYR A 487 5.87 -7.19 2.30
CA TYR A 487 6.96 -7.97 1.69
C TYR A 487 7.84 -7.14 0.74
N TYR A 488 7.32 -6.05 0.17
CA TYR A 488 8.01 -5.22 -0.83
C TYR A 488 7.85 -3.72 -0.61
N ARG A 489 6.94 -3.31 0.29
CA ARG A 489 6.66 -1.89 0.53
C ARG A 489 7.85 -1.17 1.18
N TYR A 490 8.39 -1.74 2.24
CA TYR A 490 9.60 -1.30 2.91
C TYR A 490 10.51 -2.49 3.17
N LEU A 491 11.69 -2.46 2.58
CA LEU A 491 12.69 -3.49 2.85
C LEU A 491 13.52 -3.13 4.07
N PRO A 492 13.89 -4.10 4.92
CA PRO A 492 14.92 -3.91 5.91
C PRO A 492 16.22 -3.50 5.22
N THR A 493 16.82 -2.43 5.68
CA THR A 493 18.16 -2.07 5.21
C THR A 493 19.17 -2.93 5.94
N THR A 494 19.83 -3.82 5.22
CA THR A 494 21.08 -4.42 5.71
C THR A 494 22.17 -3.35 5.60
N LYS A 495 22.68 -2.87 6.72
CA LYS A 495 23.96 -2.15 6.75
C LYS A 495 25.10 -3.12 6.67
#